data_787b0553024fc8a9fcd092c6eaf4bdd6
#
_entry.id   787b0553024fc8a9fcd092c6eaf4bdd6
#
_cell.length_a   1.000
_cell.length_b   1.000
_cell.length_c   1.000
_cell.angle_alpha   90.00
_cell.angle_beta   90.00
_cell.angle_gamma   90.00
#
_symmetry.space_group_name_H-M   'P 1'
#
loop_
_entity.id
_entity.type
_entity.pdbx_description
1 polymer ?
#
loop_
_entity_poly.entity_id
_entity_poly.type
_entity_poly.pdbx_seq_one_letter_code
_entity_poly.pdbx_strand_id
1 'polypeptide(L)'
;MTARSHWNGIRMRSVQAAADPDDAPRAVTLPVDWDDEAASALVRLARGQGPIRLATEAARWIDELAQGPHLAQARSLSCLLMLRQAAPTESLWTGEHDRRPGFVVNLCGFVQAGTGFLAEDFVAALRLLCLMLRDVAQRRAPLRNGELPFPPVPAPQPARARKGRAPAEDDPMPVPAVAGDLLLTNLDACLAALGLDYDSDAARDVACSLASLATLVAHEGSGADALLLPPARCAVPGLAETARAVWREAAVEIATPLPRICTGFSTPGPIDALLGAESCGLAPIFSPLRPDGRLAASTLARLAWRGLTPEAAFAAALAGEAVLTLPDIQAHQAMHRALTGFVDQMPARPDPAALPLRRRLALERGVRRHLPARHGGFTQKASVGGHRLFLRTGEYEDGTLGEIALTPARESAVARGLMDALGQAVSIGLQYGAPLDDYVAAFAYTRFGPAGTVEGDPVAAYATSLLDYAFRALSDAYLGNRLPDAPHQDPVADAPSPMLPLDLPAAPGETPPRRAGRLRLVG
;
A
#
# COMPACT_ATOMS: atom_id res chain seq x y z
N MET A 1 13.43 -26.08 -21.03
CA MET A 1 14.53 -25.10 -20.94
C MET A 1 14.42 -24.43 -19.60
N THR A 2 15.50 -24.29 -18.84
CA THR A 2 15.48 -23.57 -17.56
C THR A 2 15.52 -22.06 -17.82
N ALA A 3 14.95 -21.24 -16.93
CA ALA A 3 14.95 -19.77 -17.07
C ALA A 3 16.37 -19.17 -17.24
N ARG A 4 17.41 -19.86 -16.79
CA ARG A 4 18.82 -19.48 -17.04
C ARG A 4 19.19 -19.38 -18.51
N SER A 5 18.63 -20.24 -19.38
CA SER A 5 18.96 -20.21 -20.80
C SER A 5 18.47 -18.98 -21.54
N HIS A 6 17.51 -18.24 -20.97
CA HIS A 6 16.98 -17.01 -21.56
C HIS A 6 17.99 -15.85 -21.52
N TRP A 7 19.05 -15.95 -20.70
CA TRP A 7 20.13 -14.96 -20.56
C TRP A 7 21.31 -15.22 -21.50
N ASN A 8 21.24 -16.28 -22.32
CA ASN A 8 22.32 -16.59 -23.26
C ASN A 8 22.42 -15.51 -24.34
N GLY A 9 23.64 -15.02 -24.58
CA GLY A 9 23.91 -13.96 -25.57
C GLY A 9 23.91 -12.54 -25.00
N ILE A 10 23.50 -12.34 -23.74
CA ILE A 10 23.59 -11.04 -23.07
C ILE A 10 25.01 -10.84 -22.55
N ARG A 11 25.59 -9.66 -22.83
CA ARG A 11 26.88 -9.26 -22.28
C ARG A 11 26.73 -9.00 -20.78
N MET A 12 27.53 -9.71 -19.98
CA MET A 12 27.54 -9.60 -18.54
C MET A 12 28.86 -8.99 -18.06
N ARG A 13 28.77 -8.21 -16.96
CA ARG A 13 29.94 -7.73 -16.20
C ARG A 13 29.87 -8.25 -14.77
N SER A 14 31.02 -8.33 -14.11
CA SER A 14 31.12 -8.63 -12.70
C SER A 14 31.71 -7.46 -11.96
N VAL A 15 31.06 -7.05 -10.88
CA VAL A 15 31.46 -5.94 -10.01
C VAL A 15 31.48 -6.39 -8.57
N GLN A 16 32.25 -5.71 -7.73
CA GLN A 16 32.15 -5.88 -6.27
C GLN A 16 31.12 -4.90 -5.74
N ALA A 17 30.12 -5.40 -5.05
CA ALA A 17 29.05 -4.60 -4.47
C ALA A 17 28.69 -5.08 -3.06
N ALA A 18 28.27 -4.18 -2.20
CA ALA A 18 27.81 -4.44 -0.85
C ALA A 18 26.38 -3.95 -0.67
N ALA A 19 25.64 -4.54 0.26
CA ALA A 19 24.29 -4.11 0.62
C ALA A 19 24.31 -2.79 1.39
N ASP A 20 25.33 -2.64 2.25
CA ASP A 20 25.65 -1.42 3.00
C ASP A 20 27.13 -1.11 2.77
N PRO A 21 27.57 0.17 2.78
CA PRO A 21 28.98 0.54 2.65
C PRO A 21 29.92 -0.13 3.67
N ASP A 22 29.39 -0.49 4.84
CA ASP A 22 30.14 -1.14 5.92
C ASP A 22 30.21 -2.67 5.78
N ASP A 23 29.46 -3.25 4.83
CA ASP A 23 29.46 -4.69 4.60
C ASP A 23 30.61 -5.16 3.70
N ALA A 24 31.02 -6.43 3.87
CA ALA A 24 31.98 -7.04 2.98
C ALA A 24 31.43 -7.16 1.54
N PRO A 25 32.15 -6.63 0.53
CA PRO A 25 31.67 -6.66 -0.85
C PRO A 25 31.62 -8.08 -1.39
N ARG A 26 30.58 -8.34 -2.21
CA ARG A 26 30.36 -9.63 -2.90
C ARG A 26 30.49 -9.45 -4.40
N ALA A 27 30.97 -10.47 -5.08
CA ALA A 27 31.03 -10.48 -6.54
C ALA A 27 29.61 -10.62 -7.12
N VAL A 28 29.17 -9.63 -7.88
CA VAL A 28 27.85 -9.57 -8.52
C VAL A 28 28.01 -9.58 -10.02
N THR A 29 27.33 -10.50 -10.70
CA THR A 29 27.31 -10.58 -12.18
C THR A 29 25.92 -10.15 -12.70
N LEU A 30 25.90 -9.10 -13.54
CA LEU A 30 24.71 -8.48 -14.09
C LEU A 30 24.98 -7.98 -15.53
N PRO A 31 23.96 -7.58 -16.32
CA PRO A 31 24.17 -7.02 -17.65
C PRO A 31 25.10 -5.80 -17.65
N VAL A 32 25.89 -5.64 -18.70
CA VAL A 32 26.92 -4.58 -18.78
C VAL A 32 26.33 -3.17 -18.68
N ASP A 33 25.10 -2.99 -19.16
CA ASP A 33 24.40 -1.71 -19.20
C ASP A 33 23.70 -1.35 -17.87
N TRP A 34 23.72 -2.26 -16.88
CA TRP A 34 23.16 -1.99 -15.57
C TRP A 34 24.18 -1.29 -14.68
N ASP A 35 23.70 -0.36 -13.84
CA ASP A 35 24.52 0.43 -12.93
C ASP A 35 24.97 -0.33 -11.67
N ASP A 36 25.82 0.29 -10.86
CA ASP A 36 26.35 -0.30 -9.63
C ASP A 36 25.31 -0.27 -8.49
N GLU A 37 24.32 0.63 -8.57
CA GLU A 37 23.17 0.65 -7.63
C GLU A 37 22.34 -0.61 -7.77
N ALA A 38 22.12 -1.08 -9.00
CA ALA A 38 21.44 -2.35 -9.26
C ALA A 38 22.25 -3.54 -8.71
N ALA A 39 23.59 -3.46 -8.75
CA ALA A 39 24.43 -4.49 -8.14
C ALA A 39 24.29 -4.52 -6.61
N SER A 40 24.32 -3.37 -5.94
CA SER A 40 24.10 -3.26 -4.49
C SER A 40 22.68 -3.70 -4.10
N ALA A 41 21.67 -3.35 -4.89
CA ALA A 41 20.31 -3.82 -4.71
C ALA A 41 20.21 -5.35 -4.80
N LEU A 42 20.90 -5.94 -5.77
CA LEU A 42 20.91 -7.40 -5.92
C LEU A 42 21.59 -8.11 -4.75
N VAL A 43 22.60 -7.49 -4.11
CA VAL A 43 23.18 -8.03 -2.86
C VAL A 43 22.14 -8.10 -1.74
N ARG A 44 21.29 -7.09 -1.60
CA ARG A 44 20.20 -7.08 -0.60
C ARG A 44 19.14 -8.14 -0.87
N LEU A 45 18.85 -8.42 -2.14
CA LEU A 45 17.81 -9.35 -2.57
C LEU A 45 18.28 -10.81 -2.62
N ALA A 46 19.58 -11.05 -2.79
CA ALA A 46 20.13 -12.39 -3.00
C ALA A 46 20.27 -13.15 -1.69
N ARG A 47 19.89 -14.44 -1.74
CA ARG A 47 20.04 -15.37 -0.62
C ARG A 47 21.48 -15.90 -0.54
N GLY A 48 21.94 -16.17 0.69
CA GLY A 48 23.25 -16.79 0.95
C GLY A 48 24.43 -15.83 0.84
N GLN A 49 25.67 -16.36 1.01
CA GLN A 49 26.89 -15.58 1.17
C GLN A 49 27.86 -15.66 -0.03
N GLY A 50 27.53 -16.41 -1.07
CA GLY A 50 28.42 -16.61 -2.22
C GLY A 50 28.36 -15.51 -3.29
N PRO A 51 29.07 -15.69 -4.42
CA PRO A 51 28.95 -14.81 -5.59
C PRO A 51 27.52 -14.84 -6.14
N ILE A 52 27.04 -13.67 -6.55
CA ILE A 52 25.67 -13.46 -7.00
C ILE A 52 25.65 -13.35 -8.52
N ARG A 53 24.75 -14.07 -9.16
CA ARG A 53 24.48 -13.96 -10.61
C ARG A 53 23.01 -13.65 -10.81
N LEU A 54 22.70 -12.50 -11.40
CA LEU A 54 21.31 -12.07 -11.65
C LEU A 54 20.49 -13.18 -12.34
N ALA A 55 21.06 -13.81 -13.37
CA ALA A 55 20.39 -14.90 -14.08
C ALA A 55 20.04 -16.10 -13.19
N THR A 56 20.83 -16.37 -12.17
CA THR A 56 20.58 -17.47 -11.21
C THR A 56 19.52 -17.09 -10.20
N GLU A 57 19.59 -15.87 -9.66
CA GLU A 57 18.59 -15.38 -8.71
C GLU A 57 17.24 -15.21 -9.39
N ALA A 58 17.21 -14.66 -10.61
CA ALA A 58 15.99 -14.54 -11.39
C ALA A 58 15.37 -15.90 -11.73
N ALA A 59 16.20 -16.89 -12.10
CA ALA A 59 15.70 -18.23 -12.42
C ALA A 59 14.93 -18.86 -11.24
N ARG A 60 15.31 -18.58 -10.00
CA ARG A 60 14.62 -19.14 -8.82
C ARG A 60 13.15 -18.77 -8.77
N TRP A 61 12.84 -17.48 -8.81
CA TRP A 61 11.46 -17.03 -8.74
C TRP A 61 10.72 -17.22 -10.07
N ILE A 62 11.41 -17.13 -11.24
CA ILE A 62 10.78 -17.39 -12.54
C ILE A 62 10.36 -18.86 -12.64
N ASP A 63 11.25 -19.80 -12.25
CA ASP A 63 10.94 -21.22 -12.28
C ASP A 63 9.83 -21.59 -11.25
N GLU A 64 9.75 -20.84 -10.12
CA GLU A 64 8.65 -20.99 -9.15
C GLU A 64 7.32 -20.50 -9.74
N LEU A 65 7.30 -19.35 -10.41
CA LEU A 65 6.09 -18.76 -10.98
C LEU A 65 5.62 -19.51 -12.24
N ALA A 66 6.53 -19.81 -13.14
CA ALA A 66 6.23 -20.40 -14.44
C ALA A 66 6.23 -21.94 -14.40
N GLN A 67 5.42 -22.52 -13.50
CA GLN A 67 5.24 -23.97 -13.40
C GLN A 67 4.04 -24.47 -14.21
N GLY A 68 4.06 -25.75 -14.57
CA GLY A 68 2.92 -26.41 -15.22
C GLY A 68 2.50 -25.71 -16.52
N PRO A 69 1.24 -25.24 -16.61
CA PRO A 69 0.73 -24.60 -17.82
C PRO A 69 1.40 -23.27 -18.15
N HIS A 70 2.09 -22.64 -17.21
CA HIS A 70 2.71 -21.34 -17.34
C HIS A 70 4.20 -21.39 -17.75
N LEU A 71 4.72 -22.54 -18.11
CA LEU A 71 6.13 -22.69 -18.50
C LEU A 71 6.52 -21.79 -19.69
N ALA A 72 5.59 -21.53 -20.60
CA ALA A 72 5.83 -20.65 -21.75
C ALA A 72 6.06 -19.17 -21.33
N GLN A 73 5.52 -18.73 -20.20
CA GLN A 73 5.62 -17.38 -19.68
C GLN A 73 7.00 -17.06 -19.05
N ALA A 74 7.81 -18.09 -18.73
CA ALA A 74 9.14 -17.91 -18.15
C ALA A 74 10.03 -16.98 -18.98
N ARG A 75 9.94 -17.07 -20.32
CA ARG A 75 10.69 -16.20 -21.23
C ARG A 75 10.21 -14.75 -21.12
N SER A 76 8.91 -14.52 -21.11
CA SER A 76 8.34 -13.18 -21.01
C SER A 76 8.70 -12.52 -19.68
N LEU A 77 8.64 -13.26 -18.55
CA LEU A 77 9.10 -12.77 -17.25
C LEU A 77 10.60 -12.42 -17.25
N SER A 78 11.43 -13.27 -17.89
CA SER A 78 12.86 -12.96 -18.06
C SER A 78 13.07 -11.69 -18.88
N CYS A 79 12.31 -11.49 -19.96
CA CYS A 79 12.39 -10.28 -20.81
C CYS A 79 11.97 -9.03 -20.04
N LEU A 80 10.88 -9.08 -19.25
CA LEU A 80 10.44 -7.94 -18.43
C LEU A 80 11.52 -7.50 -17.44
N LEU A 81 12.21 -8.46 -16.79
CA LEU A 81 13.30 -8.14 -15.89
C LEU A 81 14.52 -7.58 -16.64
N MET A 82 14.91 -8.21 -17.76
CA MET A 82 16.07 -7.76 -18.57
C MET A 82 15.90 -6.33 -19.10
N LEU A 83 14.67 -5.98 -19.50
CA LEU A 83 14.30 -4.63 -19.97
C LEU A 83 14.04 -3.66 -18.81
N ARG A 84 14.22 -4.08 -17.56
CA ARG A 84 13.91 -3.29 -16.37
C ARG A 84 12.45 -2.77 -16.36
N GLN A 85 11.54 -3.51 -16.98
CA GLN A 85 10.12 -3.16 -17.04
C GLN A 85 9.36 -3.61 -15.79
N ALA A 86 9.71 -4.78 -15.25
CA ALA A 86 9.12 -5.27 -14.01
C ALA A 86 10.06 -6.21 -13.24
N ALA A 87 9.93 -6.19 -11.93
CA ALA A 87 10.59 -7.13 -11.03
C ALA A 87 9.64 -7.54 -9.90
N PRO A 88 9.77 -8.75 -9.33
CA PRO A 88 8.97 -9.14 -8.18
C PRO A 88 9.36 -8.33 -6.94
N THR A 89 8.41 -8.20 -5.99
CA THR A 89 8.69 -7.63 -4.66
C THR A 89 9.66 -8.51 -3.87
N GLU A 90 10.24 -7.97 -2.82
CA GLU A 90 11.25 -8.65 -1.99
C GLU A 90 10.78 -10.03 -1.52
N SER A 91 9.49 -10.19 -1.20
CA SER A 91 8.91 -11.45 -0.73
C SER A 91 9.10 -12.61 -1.72
N LEU A 92 9.07 -12.34 -3.02
CA LEU A 92 9.33 -13.34 -4.06
C LEU A 92 10.83 -13.59 -4.25
N TRP A 93 11.69 -12.55 -4.13
CA TRP A 93 13.14 -12.71 -4.18
C TRP A 93 13.67 -13.53 -3.00
N THR A 94 13.22 -13.19 -1.79
CA THR A 94 13.67 -13.86 -0.55
C THR A 94 12.95 -15.19 -0.31
N GLY A 95 11.80 -15.43 -0.98
CA GLY A 95 10.96 -16.60 -0.78
C GLY A 95 10.23 -16.59 0.55
N GLU A 96 9.95 -15.42 1.07
CA GLU A 96 9.10 -15.24 2.25
C GLU A 96 7.65 -15.49 1.85
N HIS A 97 7.11 -16.62 2.29
CA HIS A 97 5.73 -17.00 1.95
C HIS A 97 4.69 -16.32 2.83
N ASP A 98 5.11 -15.74 3.94
CA ASP A 98 4.24 -15.06 4.91
C ASP A 98 3.77 -13.68 4.43
N ARG A 99 4.50 -13.10 3.47
CA ARG A 99 4.14 -11.82 2.87
C ARG A 99 3.37 -12.03 1.56
N ARG A 100 2.50 -11.07 1.27
CA ARG A 100 1.75 -11.05 0.03
C ARG A 100 2.72 -10.93 -1.17
N PRO A 101 2.59 -11.79 -2.19
CA PRO A 101 3.42 -11.68 -3.38
C PRO A 101 3.05 -10.43 -4.17
N GLY A 102 4.00 -9.86 -4.90
CA GLY A 102 3.74 -8.69 -5.72
C GLY A 102 4.78 -8.48 -6.81
N PHE A 103 4.49 -7.50 -7.67
CA PHE A 103 5.42 -7.00 -8.69
C PHE A 103 5.50 -5.49 -8.63
N VAL A 104 6.70 -4.96 -8.87
CA VAL A 104 6.94 -3.53 -9.13
C VAL A 104 7.12 -3.36 -10.62
N VAL A 105 6.37 -2.42 -11.22
CA VAL A 105 6.35 -2.12 -12.65
C VAL A 105 6.93 -0.74 -12.88
N ASN A 106 8.02 -0.67 -13.63
CA ASN A 106 8.71 0.57 -13.98
C ASN A 106 8.05 1.19 -15.22
N LEU A 107 7.29 2.26 -15.01
CA LEU A 107 6.56 2.96 -16.06
C LEU A 107 7.48 3.48 -17.18
N CYS A 108 8.67 3.97 -16.83
CA CYS A 108 9.64 4.48 -17.81
C CYS A 108 10.15 3.37 -18.74
N GLY A 109 10.13 2.10 -18.30
CA GLY A 109 10.52 0.95 -19.12
C GLY A 109 9.57 0.66 -20.31
N PHE A 110 8.43 1.34 -20.38
CA PHE A 110 7.46 1.24 -21.48
C PHE A 110 7.45 2.50 -22.36
N VAL A 111 8.41 3.41 -22.20
CA VAL A 111 8.57 4.57 -23.06
C VAL A 111 9.64 4.28 -24.11
N GLN A 112 9.29 4.45 -25.37
CA GLN A 112 10.23 4.29 -26.48
C GLN A 112 10.44 5.64 -27.19
N ALA A 113 11.70 5.99 -27.42
CA ALA A 113 12.05 7.22 -28.12
C ALA A 113 11.41 7.27 -29.52
N GLY A 114 10.73 8.36 -29.82
CA GLY A 114 10.06 8.59 -31.12
C GLY A 114 8.68 7.93 -31.24
N THR A 115 8.35 6.91 -30.46
CA THR A 115 7.03 6.23 -30.49
C THR A 115 6.14 6.69 -29.33
N GLY A 116 6.72 7.04 -28.18
CA GLY A 116 6.01 7.41 -26.97
C GLY A 116 5.78 6.22 -26.04
N PHE A 117 4.65 6.19 -25.35
CA PHE A 117 4.31 5.14 -24.40
C PHE A 117 3.70 3.91 -25.13
N LEU A 118 4.26 2.74 -24.89
CA LEU A 118 3.82 1.47 -25.47
C LEU A 118 2.66 0.87 -24.68
N ALA A 119 1.46 1.41 -24.87
CA ALA A 119 0.28 1.07 -24.05
C ALA A 119 -0.14 -0.41 -24.17
N GLU A 120 -0.05 -0.99 -25.37
CA GLU A 120 -0.40 -2.40 -25.60
C GLU A 120 0.60 -3.35 -24.91
N ASP A 121 1.91 -3.06 -25.02
CA ASP A 121 2.94 -3.87 -24.33
C ASP A 121 2.80 -3.75 -22.81
N PHE A 122 2.45 -2.56 -22.31
CA PHE A 122 2.18 -2.34 -20.89
C PHE A 122 0.99 -3.18 -20.43
N VAL A 123 -0.14 -3.18 -21.14
CA VAL A 123 -1.32 -4.01 -20.83
C VAL A 123 -0.97 -5.49 -20.86
N ALA A 124 -0.23 -5.94 -21.90
CA ALA A 124 0.19 -7.33 -22.00
C ALA A 124 1.09 -7.77 -20.83
N ALA A 125 2.03 -6.90 -20.42
CA ALA A 125 2.87 -7.14 -19.26
C ALA A 125 2.04 -7.23 -17.96
N LEU A 126 1.13 -6.30 -17.73
CA LEU A 126 0.25 -6.29 -16.55
C LEU A 126 -0.61 -7.56 -16.49
N ARG A 127 -1.25 -7.96 -17.59
CA ARG A 127 -2.04 -9.20 -17.66
C ARG A 127 -1.21 -10.44 -17.31
N LEU A 128 0.02 -10.51 -17.84
CA LEU A 128 0.95 -11.58 -17.48
C LEU A 128 1.25 -11.62 -15.98
N LEU A 129 1.60 -10.46 -15.40
CA LEU A 129 1.93 -10.36 -13.98
C LEU A 129 0.72 -10.70 -13.10
N CYS A 130 -0.47 -10.23 -13.46
CA CYS A 130 -1.72 -10.55 -12.77
C CYS A 130 -2.04 -12.05 -12.83
N LEU A 131 -1.84 -12.69 -13.99
CA LEU A 131 -2.00 -14.12 -14.14
C LEU A 131 -1.07 -14.88 -13.19
N MET A 132 0.21 -14.52 -13.13
CA MET A 132 1.19 -15.16 -12.25
C MET A 132 0.85 -14.98 -10.77
N LEU A 133 0.41 -13.78 -10.35
CA LEU A 133 0.02 -13.52 -8.96
C LEU A 133 -1.20 -14.35 -8.55
N ARG A 134 -2.21 -14.45 -9.41
CA ARG A 134 -3.40 -15.28 -9.15
C ARG A 134 -3.06 -16.75 -9.03
N ASP A 135 -2.18 -17.26 -9.90
CA ASP A 135 -1.73 -18.64 -9.85
C ASP A 135 -0.92 -18.94 -8.57
N VAL A 136 -0.01 -18.04 -8.16
CA VAL A 136 0.70 -18.15 -6.87
C VAL A 136 -0.26 -18.17 -5.69
N ALA A 137 -1.24 -17.25 -5.69
CA ALA A 137 -2.23 -17.17 -4.62
C ALA A 137 -3.07 -18.46 -4.52
N GLN A 138 -3.45 -19.06 -5.66
CA GLN A 138 -4.16 -20.33 -5.69
C GLN A 138 -3.29 -21.48 -5.14
N ARG A 139 -2.01 -21.53 -5.52
CA ARG A 139 -1.08 -22.55 -5.03
C ARG A 139 -0.73 -22.38 -3.54
N ARG A 140 -0.65 -21.14 -3.05
CA ARG A 140 -0.36 -20.81 -1.65
C ARG A 140 -1.62 -20.80 -0.77
N ALA A 141 -2.81 -20.88 -1.35
CA ALA A 141 -4.04 -20.96 -0.58
C ALA A 141 -3.95 -22.15 0.37
N PRO A 142 -4.02 -21.99 1.71
CA PRO A 142 -4.01 -23.10 2.62
C PRO A 142 -5.14 -24.03 2.20
N LEU A 143 -4.85 -25.33 2.11
CA LEU A 143 -5.87 -26.36 1.98
C LEU A 143 -6.90 -26.04 3.08
N ARG A 144 -8.05 -25.50 2.67
CA ARG A 144 -9.06 -25.05 3.59
C ARG A 144 -9.43 -26.24 4.48
N ASN A 145 -9.16 -26.08 5.79
CA ASN A 145 -9.65 -26.93 6.85
C ASN A 145 -9.16 -28.39 6.81
N GLY A 146 -7.90 -28.67 7.20
CA GLY A 146 -7.53 -30.01 7.68
C GLY A 146 -7.90 -31.20 6.80
N GLU A 147 -8.28 -30.97 5.56
CA GLU A 147 -8.52 -32.00 4.57
C GLU A 147 -7.17 -32.57 4.16
N LEU A 148 -6.86 -33.71 4.75
CA LEU A 148 -5.87 -34.62 4.20
C LEU A 148 -6.23 -34.83 2.71
N PRO A 149 -5.23 -35.04 1.81
CA PRO A 149 -5.46 -35.26 0.38
C PRO A 149 -6.10 -36.64 0.16
N PHE A 150 -7.33 -36.79 0.60
CA PHE A 150 -8.17 -37.90 0.17
C PHE A 150 -8.88 -37.48 -1.12
N PRO A 151 -9.02 -38.42 -2.07
CA PRO A 151 -9.77 -38.16 -3.27
C PRO A 151 -11.19 -37.70 -2.89
N PRO A 152 -11.77 -36.75 -3.64
CA PRO A 152 -13.09 -36.23 -3.32
C PRO A 152 -14.09 -37.35 -3.17
N VAL A 153 -14.68 -37.48 -1.98
CA VAL A 153 -15.81 -38.35 -1.75
C VAL A 153 -16.92 -37.90 -2.71
N PRO A 154 -17.48 -38.78 -3.56
CA PRO A 154 -18.55 -38.39 -4.45
C PRO A 154 -19.66 -37.75 -3.64
N ALA A 155 -20.09 -36.54 -4.05
CA ALA A 155 -21.11 -35.77 -3.36
C ALA A 155 -22.33 -36.64 -3.02
N PRO A 156 -22.83 -36.66 -1.78
CA PRO A 156 -24.04 -37.41 -1.45
C PRO A 156 -25.18 -36.90 -2.35
N GLN A 157 -25.87 -37.82 -2.98
CA GLN A 157 -27.03 -37.50 -3.82
C GLN A 157 -28.03 -36.67 -2.99
N PRO A 158 -28.63 -35.63 -3.56
CA PRO A 158 -29.50 -34.72 -2.82
C PRO A 158 -30.67 -35.48 -2.21
N ALA A 159 -30.68 -35.58 -0.88
CA ALA A 159 -31.84 -36.03 -0.14
C ALA A 159 -33.01 -35.14 -0.53
N ARG A 160 -34.14 -35.72 -0.90
CA ARG A 160 -35.37 -35.10 -1.35
C ARG A 160 -35.66 -33.83 -0.56
N ALA A 161 -35.75 -32.71 -1.28
CA ALA A 161 -36.05 -31.39 -0.78
C ALA A 161 -37.26 -31.39 0.16
N ARG A 162 -37.08 -31.05 1.43
CA ARG A 162 -38.17 -30.60 2.29
C ARG A 162 -38.58 -29.20 1.81
N LYS A 163 -39.80 -29.10 1.31
CA LYS A 163 -40.45 -27.84 0.99
C LYS A 163 -40.47 -26.95 2.25
N GLY A 164 -39.95 -25.75 2.14
CA GLY A 164 -40.31 -24.65 3.03
C GLY A 164 -39.15 -24.01 3.78
N ARG A 165 -38.25 -23.35 3.07
CA ARG A 165 -37.57 -22.11 3.50
C ARG A 165 -36.89 -21.54 2.26
N ALA A 166 -37.32 -20.34 1.85
CA ALA A 166 -36.59 -19.55 0.87
C ALA A 166 -35.16 -19.34 1.38
N PRO A 167 -34.14 -19.38 0.51
CA PRO A 167 -32.79 -19.01 0.91
C PRO A 167 -32.85 -17.57 1.43
N ALA A 168 -32.27 -17.32 2.59
CA ALA A 168 -32.07 -15.98 3.08
C ALA A 168 -31.16 -15.23 2.08
N GLU A 169 -31.69 -14.14 1.53
CA GLU A 169 -31.01 -13.27 0.56
C GLU A 169 -29.85 -12.46 1.17
N ASP A 170 -29.39 -12.76 2.40
CA ASP A 170 -28.44 -11.98 3.18
C ASP A 170 -27.18 -12.76 3.63
N ASP A 171 -26.73 -13.76 2.88
CA ASP A 171 -25.34 -14.22 3.11
C ASP A 171 -24.39 -13.24 2.43
N PRO A 172 -23.55 -12.49 3.19
CA PRO A 172 -22.59 -11.56 2.59
C PRO A 172 -21.68 -12.37 1.67
N MET A 173 -21.67 -12.02 0.38
CA MET A 173 -20.75 -12.60 -0.59
C MET A 173 -19.33 -12.58 0.01
N PRO A 174 -18.63 -13.69 0.05
CA PRO A 174 -17.26 -13.71 0.57
C PRO A 174 -16.43 -12.71 -0.24
N VAL A 175 -15.87 -11.71 0.45
CA VAL A 175 -14.95 -10.74 -0.17
C VAL A 175 -13.84 -11.53 -0.87
N PRO A 176 -13.64 -11.37 -2.18
CA PRO A 176 -12.64 -12.14 -2.90
C PRO A 176 -11.27 -11.92 -2.25
N ALA A 177 -10.58 -13.00 -1.95
CA ALA A 177 -9.24 -12.95 -1.37
C ALA A 177 -8.30 -12.15 -2.30
N VAL A 178 -7.44 -11.32 -1.72
CA VAL A 178 -6.43 -10.57 -2.47
C VAL A 178 -5.32 -11.52 -2.87
N ALA A 179 -5.03 -11.62 -4.17
CA ALA A 179 -4.01 -12.51 -4.72
C ALA A 179 -2.59 -11.95 -4.59
N GLY A 180 -2.43 -10.63 -4.66
CA GLY A 180 -1.11 -10.00 -4.63
C GLY A 180 -1.18 -8.49 -4.84
N ASP A 181 -0.01 -7.88 -4.93
CA ASP A 181 0.16 -6.44 -5.11
C ASP A 181 0.83 -6.14 -6.47
N LEU A 182 0.34 -5.12 -7.16
CA LEU A 182 0.89 -4.58 -8.40
C LEU A 182 1.25 -3.10 -8.15
N LEU A 183 2.54 -2.82 -8.03
CA LEU A 183 3.04 -1.51 -7.63
C LEU A 183 3.68 -0.79 -8.81
N LEU A 184 3.31 0.45 -9.03
CA LEU A 184 3.88 1.31 -10.08
C LEU A 184 5.07 2.10 -9.52
N THR A 185 6.11 2.29 -10.33
CA THR A 185 7.28 3.10 -9.95
C THR A 185 7.77 3.97 -11.10
N ASN A 186 8.61 4.94 -10.78
CA ASN A 186 9.34 5.79 -11.74
C ASN A 186 8.43 6.67 -12.59
N LEU A 187 7.35 7.18 -11.99
CA LEU A 187 6.35 7.99 -12.70
C LEU A 187 6.96 9.25 -13.28
N ASP A 188 7.75 10.01 -12.51
CA ASP A 188 8.29 11.28 -12.98
C ASP A 188 9.32 11.11 -14.12
N ALA A 189 10.15 10.07 -14.08
CA ALA A 189 11.02 9.76 -15.21
C ALA A 189 10.24 9.38 -16.47
N CYS A 190 9.13 8.65 -16.30
CA CYS A 190 8.23 8.33 -17.41
C CYS A 190 7.63 9.61 -18.04
N LEU A 191 7.13 10.52 -17.21
CA LEU A 191 6.58 11.81 -17.67
C LEU A 191 7.64 12.67 -18.38
N ALA A 192 8.85 12.73 -17.81
CA ALA A 192 9.98 13.44 -18.42
C ALA A 192 10.36 12.85 -19.79
N ALA A 193 10.40 11.52 -19.91
CA ALA A 193 10.67 10.84 -21.18
C ALA A 193 9.59 11.10 -22.23
N LEU A 194 8.34 11.35 -21.80
CA LEU A 194 7.21 11.73 -22.66
C LEU A 194 7.16 13.23 -22.96
N GLY A 195 8.11 14.02 -22.45
CA GLY A 195 8.15 15.48 -22.66
C GLY A 195 7.15 16.27 -21.81
N LEU A 196 6.68 15.68 -20.70
CA LEU A 196 5.71 16.29 -19.82
C LEU A 196 6.39 16.82 -18.54
N ASP A 197 5.98 18.01 -18.14
CA ASP A 197 6.41 18.58 -16.87
C ASP A 197 5.56 17.98 -15.74
N TYR A 198 6.21 17.46 -14.70
CA TYR A 198 5.55 16.77 -13.60
C TYR A 198 4.44 17.62 -12.94
N ASP A 199 4.64 18.94 -12.82
CA ASP A 199 3.67 19.88 -12.25
C ASP A 199 2.73 20.48 -13.30
N SER A 200 2.35 19.71 -14.31
CA SER A 200 1.36 20.13 -15.31
C SER A 200 0.07 19.32 -15.21
N ASP A 201 -1.05 19.90 -15.63
CA ASP A 201 -2.33 19.17 -15.71
C ASP A 201 -2.24 18.02 -16.71
N ALA A 202 -1.51 18.22 -17.84
CA ALA A 202 -1.29 17.19 -18.83
C ALA A 202 -0.55 15.98 -18.25
N ALA A 203 0.45 16.20 -17.39
CA ALA A 203 1.16 15.13 -16.68
C ALA A 203 0.24 14.41 -15.69
N ARG A 204 -0.59 15.13 -14.95
CA ARG A 204 -1.58 14.56 -14.05
C ARG A 204 -2.61 13.69 -14.78
N ASP A 205 -3.10 14.15 -15.93
CA ASP A 205 -4.03 13.36 -16.76
C ASP A 205 -3.39 12.08 -17.30
N VAL A 206 -2.12 12.14 -17.72
CA VAL A 206 -1.36 10.94 -18.13
C VAL A 206 -1.13 10.00 -16.97
N ALA A 207 -0.73 10.51 -15.81
CA ALA A 207 -0.53 9.71 -14.60
C ALA A 207 -1.82 8.99 -14.17
N CYS A 208 -2.96 9.70 -14.18
CA CYS A 208 -4.27 9.12 -13.90
C CYS A 208 -4.65 8.05 -14.93
N SER A 209 -4.34 8.27 -16.21
CA SER A 209 -4.60 7.28 -17.27
C SER A 209 -3.77 6.01 -17.08
N LEU A 210 -2.48 6.14 -16.71
CA LEU A 210 -1.59 5.01 -16.44
C LEU A 210 -2.04 4.23 -15.20
N ALA A 211 -2.36 4.92 -14.11
CA ALA A 211 -2.83 4.32 -12.87
C ALA A 211 -4.19 3.62 -13.06
N SER A 212 -5.12 4.29 -13.76
CA SER A 212 -6.42 3.71 -14.13
C SER A 212 -6.23 2.44 -14.96
N LEU A 213 -5.37 2.48 -15.98
CA LEU A 213 -5.12 1.33 -16.84
C LEU A 213 -4.55 0.13 -16.06
N ALA A 214 -3.59 0.39 -15.15
CA ALA A 214 -3.04 -0.66 -14.29
C ALA A 214 -4.11 -1.27 -13.38
N THR A 215 -4.96 -0.45 -12.78
CA THR A 215 -6.04 -0.90 -11.88
C THR A 215 -7.13 -1.65 -12.64
N LEU A 216 -7.50 -1.19 -13.83
CA LEU A 216 -8.48 -1.88 -14.66
C LEU A 216 -8.02 -3.29 -15.03
N VAL A 217 -6.76 -3.45 -15.46
CA VAL A 217 -6.18 -4.77 -15.76
C VAL A 217 -6.08 -5.63 -14.50
N ALA A 218 -5.67 -5.06 -13.37
CA ALA A 218 -5.56 -5.79 -12.10
C ALA A 218 -6.93 -6.30 -11.62
N HIS A 219 -8.00 -5.57 -11.91
CA HIS A 219 -9.36 -5.89 -11.53
C HIS A 219 -10.13 -6.69 -12.59
N GLU A 220 -9.54 -6.97 -13.77
CA GLU A 220 -10.18 -7.84 -14.76
C GLU A 220 -10.63 -9.16 -14.11
N GLY A 221 -11.92 -9.44 -14.20
CA GLY A 221 -12.49 -10.67 -13.66
C GLY A 221 -12.71 -10.73 -12.15
N SER A 222 -12.44 -9.68 -11.40
CA SER A 222 -12.61 -9.70 -9.93
C SER A 222 -13.99 -9.23 -9.43
N GLY A 223 -14.86 -8.72 -10.32
CA GLY A 223 -16.18 -8.20 -9.94
C GLY A 223 -16.10 -6.91 -9.09
N ALA A 224 -15.07 -6.11 -9.25
CA ALA A 224 -14.90 -4.87 -8.50
C ALA A 224 -15.94 -3.81 -8.92
N ASP A 225 -16.73 -3.34 -7.94
CA ASP A 225 -17.97 -2.57 -8.17
C ASP A 225 -17.79 -1.11 -8.62
N ALA A 226 -16.59 -0.52 -8.53
CA ALA A 226 -16.39 0.88 -8.89
C ALA A 226 -15.00 1.12 -9.48
N LEU A 227 -14.91 0.96 -10.80
CA LEU A 227 -13.72 1.39 -11.54
C LEU A 227 -13.89 2.86 -11.94
N LEU A 228 -12.96 3.71 -11.54
CA LEU A 228 -12.94 5.09 -12.02
C LEU A 228 -12.69 5.12 -13.52
N LEU A 229 -13.52 5.90 -14.23
CA LEU A 229 -13.30 6.16 -15.65
C LEU A 229 -11.95 6.84 -15.85
N PRO A 230 -11.14 6.35 -16.82
CA PRO A 230 -9.91 7.05 -17.17
C PRO A 230 -10.23 8.45 -17.70
N PRO A 231 -9.30 9.42 -17.57
CA PRO A 231 -9.50 10.75 -18.10
C PRO A 231 -9.92 10.74 -19.57
N ALA A 232 -10.83 11.63 -19.93
CA ALA A 232 -11.35 11.72 -21.31
C ALA A 232 -10.32 12.21 -22.32
N ARG A 233 -9.33 12.97 -21.83
CA ARG A 233 -8.23 13.54 -22.63
C ARG A 233 -6.92 13.09 -22.02
N CYS A 234 -5.96 12.77 -22.89
CA CYS A 234 -4.61 12.41 -22.51
C CYS A 234 -3.64 12.96 -23.55
N ALA A 235 -2.55 13.57 -23.07
CA ALA A 235 -1.52 14.13 -23.97
C ALA A 235 -0.74 13.04 -24.72
N VAL A 236 -0.78 11.79 -24.23
CA VAL A 236 -0.11 10.64 -24.87
C VAL A 236 -1.09 9.97 -25.84
N PRO A 237 -0.78 9.94 -27.14
CA PRO A 237 -1.64 9.30 -28.14
C PRO A 237 -1.88 7.82 -27.84
N GLY A 238 -3.11 7.35 -28.03
CA GLY A 238 -3.50 5.95 -27.84
C GLY A 238 -3.73 5.51 -26.39
N LEU A 239 -3.15 6.18 -25.39
CA LEU A 239 -3.23 5.75 -23.99
C LEU A 239 -4.67 5.80 -23.45
N ALA A 240 -5.38 6.90 -23.69
CA ALA A 240 -6.76 7.05 -23.23
C ALA A 240 -7.73 6.10 -23.96
N GLU A 241 -7.47 5.82 -25.23
CA GLU A 241 -8.23 4.85 -26.04
C GLU A 241 -8.05 3.44 -25.51
N THR A 242 -6.81 3.03 -25.24
CA THR A 242 -6.48 1.72 -24.64
C THR A 242 -7.11 1.59 -23.26
N ALA A 243 -7.01 2.62 -22.41
CA ALA A 243 -7.62 2.60 -21.09
C ALA A 243 -9.15 2.45 -21.17
N ARG A 244 -9.81 3.12 -22.10
CA ARG A 244 -11.27 2.97 -22.34
C ARG A 244 -11.64 1.61 -22.93
N ALA A 245 -10.77 1.01 -23.76
CA ALA A 245 -11.00 -0.32 -24.28
C ALA A 245 -10.94 -1.36 -23.16
N VAL A 246 -9.89 -1.32 -22.34
CA VAL A 246 -9.74 -2.21 -21.16
C VAL A 246 -10.87 -1.99 -20.15
N TRP A 247 -11.30 -0.75 -19.94
CA TRP A 247 -12.44 -0.47 -19.06
C TRP A 247 -13.72 -1.17 -19.51
N ARG A 248 -14.01 -1.16 -20.83
CA ARG A 248 -15.18 -1.86 -21.40
C ARG A 248 -15.07 -3.38 -21.26
N GLU A 249 -13.87 -3.93 -21.39
CA GLU A 249 -13.60 -5.36 -21.18
C GLU A 249 -13.76 -5.75 -19.71
N ALA A 250 -13.25 -4.93 -18.78
CA ALA A 250 -13.32 -5.17 -17.35
C ALA A 250 -14.76 -5.06 -16.78
N ALA A 251 -15.64 -4.30 -17.43
CA ALA A 251 -17.05 -4.13 -17.04
C ALA A 251 -17.94 -5.34 -17.36
N VAL A 252 -17.41 -6.40 -17.96
CA VAL A 252 -18.15 -7.63 -18.27
C VAL A 252 -18.38 -8.44 -16.99
N GLU A 253 -19.64 -8.74 -16.70
CA GLU A 253 -20.06 -9.52 -15.53
C GLU A 253 -19.53 -10.96 -15.62
N ILE A 254 -18.86 -11.43 -14.58
CA ILE A 254 -18.26 -12.78 -14.52
C ILE A 254 -18.96 -13.58 -13.44
N ALA A 255 -19.41 -14.80 -13.81
CA ALA A 255 -20.13 -15.69 -12.91
C ALA A 255 -19.31 -16.17 -11.69
N THR A 256 -17.98 -16.22 -11.80
CA THR A 256 -17.09 -16.58 -10.70
C THR A 256 -15.97 -15.57 -10.63
N PRO A 257 -15.98 -14.66 -9.64
CA PRO A 257 -14.97 -13.63 -9.53
C PRO A 257 -13.59 -14.20 -9.23
N LEU A 258 -12.57 -13.70 -9.94
CA LEU A 258 -11.17 -14.04 -9.69
C LEU A 258 -10.66 -13.31 -8.43
N PRO A 259 -9.63 -13.83 -7.75
CA PRO A 259 -8.98 -13.13 -6.66
C PRO A 259 -8.48 -11.75 -7.11
N ARG A 260 -8.75 -10.73 -6.29
CA ARG A 260 -8.38 -9.33 -6.56
C ARG A 260 -6.88 -9.13 -6.46
N ILE A 261 -6.32 -8.26 -7.29
CA ILE A 261 -4.95 -7.77 -7.17
C ILE A 261 -5.02 -6.31 -6.74
N CYS A 262 -4.32 -5.96 -5.66
CA CYS A 262 -4.25 -4.59 -5.18
C CYS A 262 -3.22 -3.80 -5.99
N THR A 263 -3.61 -2.62 -6.45
CA THR A 263 -2.73 -1.68 -7.12
C THR A 263 -2.26 -0.57 -6.19
N GLY A 264 -1.07 -0.05 -6.45
CA GLY A 264 -0.48 1.03 -5.67
C GLY A 264 0.79 1.57 -6.30
N PHE A 265 1.52 2.35 -5.51
CA PHE A 265 2.85 2.84 -5.89
C PHE A 265 3.91 2.21 -4.99
N SER A 266 5.10 1.96 -5.55
CA SER A 266 6.22 1.39 -4.79
C SER A 266 6.67 2.36 -3.69
N THR A 267 7.26 1.78 -2.64
CA THR A 267 7.97 2.52 -1.60
C THR A 267 9.48 2.34 -1.82
N PRO A 268 10.33 3.30 -1.36
CA PRO A 268 11.77 3.21 -1.56
C PRO A 268 12.35 1.87 -1.10
N GLY A 269 13.05 1.20 -2.00
CA GLY A 269 13.61 -0.11 -1.71
C GLY A 269 14.57 -0.64 -2.79
N PRO A 270 15.13 -1.84 -2.58
CA PRO A 270 16.11 -2.40 -3.51
C PRO A 270 15.51 -2.73 -4.88
N ILE A 271 14.20 -2.91 -4.99
CA ILE A 271 13.55 -3.23 -6.27
C ILE A 271 13.58 -2.03 -7.21
N ASP A 272 13.36 -0.80 -6.69
CA ASP A 272 13.43 0.42 -7.50
C ASP A 272 14.86 0.61 -8.05
N ALA A 273 15.89 0.42 -7.24
CA ALA A 273 17.28 0.48 -7.66
C ALA A 273 17.63 -0.63 -8.68
N LEU A 274 17.12 -1.85 -8.49
CA LEU A 274 17.30 -2.96 -9.44
C LEU A 274 16.69 -2.63 -10.80
N LEU A 275 15.52 -1.97 -10.81
CA LEU A 275 14.83 -1.51 -12.01
C LEU A 275 15.42 -0.23 -12.61
N GLY A 276 16.42 0.38 -11.95
CA GLY A 276 17.03 1.64 -12.38
C GLY A 276 16.05 2.81 -12.33
N ALA A 277 15.10 2.78 -11.39
CA ALA A 277 14.15 3.86 -11.21
C ALA A 277 14.86 5.11 -10.64
N GLU A 278 14.64 6.26 -11.28
CA GLU A 278 15.17 7.55 -10.84
C GLU A 278 14.31 8.19 -9.76
N SER A 279 13.04 7.80 -9.70
CA SER A 279 12.11 8.19 -8.63
C SER A 279 11.33 6.97 -8.14
N CYS A 280 11.01 6.95 -6.84
CA CYS A 280 10.22 5.88 -6.26
C CYS A 280 8.73 6.20 -6.38
N GLY A 281 7.96 5.23 -6.87
CA GLY A 281 6.52 5.35 -6.97
C GLY A 281 6.06 6.56 -7.75
N LEU A 282 5.27 7.41 -7.09
CA LEU A 282 4.77 8.66 -7.66
C LEU A 282 5.62 9.89 -7.27
N ALA A 283 6.68 9.71 -6.47
CA ALA A 283 7.49 10.84 -6.01
C ALA A 283 8.20 11.53 -7.20
N PRO A 284 8.34 12.86 -7.17
CA PRO A 284 9.10 13.57 -8.19
C PRO A 284 10.60 13.40 -7.98
N ILE A 285 11.36 13.66 -9.04
CA ILE A 285 12.83 13.69 -8.99
C ILE A 285 13.27 15.05 -8.47
N PHE A 286 13.85 15.05 -7.26
CA PHE A 286 14.31 16.27 -6.57
C PHE A 286 15.75 16.67 -6.91
N SER A 287 16.49 15.86 -7.65
CA SER A 287 17.87 16.14 -8.03
C SER A 287 18.07 15.94 -9.52
N PRO A 288 18.76 16.86 -10.21
CA PRO A 288 19.09 16.67 -11.61
C PRO A 288 20.22 15.64 -11.82
N LEU A 289 20.90 15.26 -10.74
CA LEU A 289 22.05 14.35 -10.76
C LEU A 289 21.69 13.03 -10.08
N ARG A 290 22.26 11.96 -10.61
CA ARG A 290 22.31 10.65 -9.97
C ARG A 290 23.34 10.65 -8.82
N PRO A 291 23.32 9.65 -7.92
CA PRO A 291 24.30 9.51 -6.85
C PRO A 291 25.76 9.43 -7.33
N ASP A 292 25.99 8.94 -8.56
CA ASP A 292 27.31 8.89 -9.20
C ASP A 292 27.79 10.24 -9.76
N GLY A 293 27.01 11.31 -9.59
CA GLY A 293 27.32 12.66 -10.07
C GLY A 293 27.01 12.91 -11.55
N ARG A 294 26.49 11.93 -12.26
CA ARG A 294 26.05 12.07 -13.67
C ARG A 294 24.65 12.67 -13.74
N LEU A 295 24.34 13.30 -14.86
CA LEU A 295 22.97 13.75 -15.13
C LEU A 295 22.02 12.54 -15.18
N ALA A 296 20.88 12.67 -14.53
CA ALA A 296 19.81 11.70 -14.60
C ALA A 296 19.24 11.62 -16.04
N ALA A 297 18.79 10.46 -16.47
CA ALA A 297 18.20 10.30 -17.81
C ALA A 297 16.95 11.16 -17.99
N SER A 298 16.14 11.32 -16.96
CA SER A 298 15.00 12.25 -16.92
C SER A 298 15.44 13.71 -17.12
N THR A 299 16.58 14.10 -16.53
CA THR A 299 17.15 15.44 -16.73
C THR A 299 17.58 15.65 -18.18
N LEU A 300 18.26 14.66 -18.76
CA LEU A 300 18.64 14.70 -20.18
C LEU A 300 17.41 14.79 -21.09
N ALA A 301 16.36 14.03 -20.78
CA ALA A 301 15.09 14.09 -21.53
C ALA A 301 14.47 15.49 -21.44
N ARG A 302 14.38 16.08 -20.24
CA ARG A 302 13.84 17.44 -20.05
C ARG A 302 14.64 18.51 -20.81
N LEU A 303 15.98 18.39 -20.83
CA LEU A 303 16.84 19.30 -21.60
C LEU A 303 16.60 19.12 -23.11
N ALA A 304 16.55 17.89 -23.59
CA ALA A 304 16.31 17.59 -25.00
C ALA A 304 14.95 18.13 -25.48
N TRP A 305 13.89 18.00 -24.71
CA TRP A 305 12.58 18.58 -25.02
C TRP A 305 12.58 20.11 -25.06
N ARG A 306 13.51 20.77 -24.35
CA ARG A 306 13.72 22.22 -24.39
C ARG A 306 14.70 22.64 -25.49
N GLY A 307 15.23 21.70 -26.27
CA GLY A 307 16.23 21.95 -27.32
C GLY A 307 17.60 22.35 -26.78
N LEU A 308 17.90 22.00 -25.52
CA LEU A 308 19.16 22.33 -24.85
C LEU A 308 20.08 21.12 -24.83
N THR A 309 21.38 21.34 -25.09
CA THR A 309 22.42 20.35 -24.79
C THR A 309 22.84 20.47 -23.32
N PRO A 310 23.40 19.41 -22.72
CA PRO A 310 23.93 19.47 -21.35
C PRO A 310 24.94 20.61 -21.13
N GLU A 311 25.80 20.87 -22.13
CA GLU A 311 26.84 21.90 -22.07
C GLU A 311 26.21 23.31 -22.10
N ALA A 312 25.19 23.52 -22.97
CA ALA A 312 24.46 24.79 -23.03
C ALA A 312 23.70 25.03 -21.73
N ALA A 313 23.05 24.00 -21.18
CA ALA A 313 22.36 24.07 -19.90
C ALA A 313 23.31 24.40 -18.75
N PHE A 314 24.51 23.82 -18.73
CA PHE A 314 25.54 24.10 -17.73
C PHE A 314 26.06 25.54 -17.84
N ALA A 315 26.31 26.01 -19.07
CA ALA A 315 26.74 27.40 -19.30
C ALA A 315 25.67 28.42 -18.85
N ALA A 316 24.39 28.18 -19.15
CA ALA A 316 23.29 29.01 -18.70
C ALA A 316 23.13 29.02 -17.18
N ALA A 317 23.27 27.84 -16.53
CA ALA A 317 23.25 27.73 -15.07
C ALA A 317 24.40 28.51 -14.41
N LEU A 318 25.62 28.49 -14.98
CA LEU A 318 26.74 29.30 -14.54
C LEU A 318 26.50 30.82 -14.71
N ALA A 319 25.69 31.21 -15.70
CA ALA A 319 25.26 32.58 -15.91
C ALA A 319 24.13 33.02 -14.95
N GLY A 320 23.64 32.10 -14.09
CA GLY A 320 22.56 32.37 -13.15
C GLY A 320 21.16 32.20 -13.71
N GLU A 321 21.02 31.57 -14.89
CA GLU A 321 19.73 31.29 -15.49
C GLU A 321 19.11 30.01 -14.90
N ALA A 322 17.82 30.03 -14.59
CA ALA A 322 17.09 28.85 -14.16
C ALA A 322 16.75 27.95 -15.36
N VAL A 323 17.65 27.01 -15.68
CA VAL A 323 17.51 26.13 -16.84
C VAL A 323 16.48 25.05 -16.65
N LEU A 324 16.38 24.52 -15.42
CA LEU A 324 15.44 23.47 -15.03
C LEU A 324 14.73 23.86 -13.75
N THR A 325 13.41 23.81 -13.79
CA THR A 325 12.59 23.87 -12.58
C THR A 325 12.29 22.45 -12.15
N LEU A 326 12.82 22.01 -11.02
CA LEU A 326 12.49 20.71 -10.44
C LEU A 326 11.17 20.80 -9.68
N PRO A 327 10.35 19.73 -9.67
CA PRO A 327 9.12 19.70 -8.93
C PRO A 327 9.37 19.88 -7.43
N ASP A 328 8.53 20.63 -6.78
CA ASP A 328 8.55 20.84 -5.33
C ASP A 328 7.56 19.91 -4.61
N ILE A 329 7.45 20.09 -3.31
CA ILE A 329 6.53 19.31 -2.47
C ILE A 329 5.06 19.59 -2.82
N GLN A 330 4.73 20.79 -3.30
CA GLN A 330 3.36 21.15 -3.67
C GLN A 330 2.95 20.46 -4.97
N ALA A 331 3.88 20.35 -5.93
CA ALA A 331 3.69 19.55 -7.13
C ALA A 331 3.45 18.06 -6.79
N HIS A 332 4.23 17.53 -5.84
CA HIS A 332 4.04 16.16 -5.35
C HIS A 332 2.66 15.98 -4.69
N GLN A 333 2.22 16.91 -3.86
CA GLN A 333 0.88 16.87 -3.27
C GLN A 333 -0.23 16.99 -4.31
N ALA A 334 -0.04 17.80 -5.35
CA ALA A 334 -1.00 17.94 -6.44
C ALA A 334 -1.14 16.62 -7.22
N MET A 335 -0.01 15.97 -7.54
CA MET A 335 0.01 14.66 -8.19
C MET A 335 -0.65 13.59 -7.31
N HIS A 336 -0.31 13.55 -6.01
CA HIS A 336 -0.92 12.63 -5.05
C HIS A 336 -2.45 12.79 -5.01
N ARG A 337 -2.94 14.03 -4.94
CA ARG A 337 -4.40 14.31 -4.96
C ARG A 337 -5.05 13.85 -6.27
N ALA A 338 -4.39 14.09 -7.40
CA ALA A 338 -4.92 13.70 -8.71
C ALA A 338 -5.06 12.18 -8.85
N LEU A 339 -4.10 11.42 -8.30
CA LEU A 339 -4.06 9.96 -8.37
C LEU A 339 -4.95 9.26 -7.33
N THR A 340 -5.45 9.98 -6.33
CA THR A 340 -6.32 9.40 -5.30
C THR A 340 -7.59 8.81 -5.93
N GLY A 341 -7.82 7.53 -5.70
CA GLY A 341 -8.95 6.77 -6.24
C GLY A 341 -8.66 6.05 -7.55
N PHE A 342 -7.52 6.29 -8.21
CA PHE A 342 -7.13 5.55 -9.42
C PHE A 342 -6.32 4.29 -9.13
N VAL A 343 -5.83 4.13 -7.90
CA VAL A 343 -5.20 2.91 -7.37
C VAL A 343 -5.84 2.51 -6.04
N ASP A 344 -5.70 1.25 -5.66
CA ASP A 344 -6.30 0.73 -4.42
C ASP A 344 -5.61 1.25 -3.16
N GLN A 345 -4.29 1.41 -3.22
CA GLN A 345 -3.45 1.85 -2.10
C GLN A 345 -2.60 3.04 -2.51
N MET A 346 -2.87 4.18 -1.88
CA MET A 346 -2.04 5.36 -2.05
C MET A 346 -0.91 5.35 -1.00
N PRO A 347 0.32 5.78 -1.38
CA PRO A 347 1.35 6.03 -0.38
C PRO A 347 0.94 7.17 0.54
N ALA A 348 1.63 7.29 1.69
CA ALA A 348 1.40 8.39 2.61
C ALA A 348 1.49 9.74 1.88
N ARG A 349 0.58 10.65 2.21
CA ARG A 349 0.54 11.97 1.60
C ARG A 349 1.83 12.73 1.91
N PRO A 350 2.48 13.33 0.92
CA PRO A 350 3.65 14.17 1.16
C PRO A 350 3.22 15.41 1.96
N ASP A 351 3.76 15.54 3.17
CA ASP A 351 3.49 16.68 4.04
C ASP A 351 4.63 17.70 3.96
N PRO A 352 4.38 18.96 3.50
CA PRO A 352 5.40 19.99 3.44
C PRO A 352 5.94 20.37 4.82
N ALA A 353 5.14 20.22 5.86
CA ALA A 353 5.53 20.52 7.24
C ALA A 353 6.33 19.37 7.89
N ALA A 354 6.16 18.12 7.44
CA ALA A 354 6.79 16.96 8.05
C ALA A 354 8.31 16.88 7.81
N LEU A 355 8.79 17.31 6.63
CA LEU A 355 10.21 17.24 6.30
C LEU A 355 11.11 18.13 7.19
N PRO A 356 10.78 19.42 7.42
CA PRO A 356 11.53 20.25 8.36
C PRO A 356 11.35 19.79 9.81
N LEU A 357 10.16 19.34 10.18
CA LEU A 357 9.84 18.87 11.52
C LEU A 357 10.56 17.56 11.85
N ARG A 358 10.52 16.55 10.96
CA ARG A 358 11.30 15.31 11.11
C ARG A 358 12.81 15.56 11.17
N ARG A 359 13.35 16.51 10.40
CA ARG A 359 14.75 16.93 10.50
C ARG A 359 15.05 17.61 11.82
N ARG A 360 14.19 18.52 12.29
CA ARG A 360 14.33 19.17 13.61
C ARG A 360 14.23 18.13 14.73
N LEU A 361 13.29 17.23 14.68
CA LEU A 361 13.09 16.19 15.70
C LEU A 361 14.22 15.17 15.73
N ALA A 362 14.83 14.82 14.58
CA ALA A 362 16.04 14.00 14.54
C ALA A 362 17.25 14.69 15.16
N LEU A 363 17.31 16.04 15.12
CA LEU A 363 18.38 16.85 15.71
C LEU A 363 18.12 17.19 17.18
N GLU A 364 16.87 17.22 17.63
CA GLU A 364 16.47 17.64 18.98
C GLU A 364 15.82 16.50 19.80
N ARG A 365 16.18 15.25 19.54
CA ARG A 365 15.72 14.13 20.35
C ARG A 365 16.01 14.38 21.83
N GLY A 366 14.92 14.52 22.61
CA GLY A 366 14.99 14.73 24.06
C GLY A 366 14.57 16.11 24.55
N VAL A 367 14.29 17.07 23.66
CA VAL A 367 13.80 18.41 24.06
C VAL A 367 12.28 18.47 23.91
N ARG A 368 11.58 18.66 25.03
CA ARG A 368 10.13 18.86 25.04
C ARG A 368 9.78 20.26 24.58
N ARG A 369 8.96 20.37 23.52
CA ARG A 369 8.38 21.62 23.06
C ARG A 369 7.04 21.85 23.77
N HIS A 370 7.02 22.69 24.82
CA HIS A 370 5.79 23.02 25.51
C HIS A 370 4.89 23.90 24.63
N LEU A 371 3.57 23.68 24.70
CA LEU A 371 2.62 24.61 24.11
C LEU A 371 2.64 25.96 24.87
N PRO A 372 2.44 27.09 24.14
CA PRO A 372 2.20 28.38 24.78
C PRO A 372 0.97 28.31 25.69
N ALA A 373 0.94 29.14 26.76
CA ALA A 373 -0.20 29.19 27.67
C ALA A 373 -1.52 29.56 26.95
N ARG A 374 -1.44 30.27 25.85
CA ARG A 374 -2.57 30.54 24.95
C ARG A 374 -2.24 29.98 23.57
N HIS A 375 -3.05 29.01 23.10
CA HIS A 375 -2.86 28.32 21.85
C HIS A 375 -4.21 28.08 21.15
N GLY A 376 -4.17 27.88 19.84
CA GLY A 376 -5.31 27.48 19.03
C GLY A 376 -5.70 26.01 19.25
N GLY A 377 -6.73 25.58 18.60
CA GLY A 377 -7.23 24.21 18.59
C GLY A 377 -8.74 24.16 18.39
N PHE A 378 -9.29 22.98 18.26
CA PHE A 378 -10.74 22.80 18.17
C PHE A 378 -11.29 21.91 19.30
N THR A 379 -12.60 22.00 19.48
CA THR A 379 -13.33 21.09 20.35
C THR A 379 -14.41 20.40 19.54
N GLN A 380 -14.30 19.07 19.41
CA GLN A 380 -15.29 18.23 18.75
C GLN A 380 -16.12 17.48 19.80
N LYS A 381 -17.45 17.54 19.66
CA LYS A 381 -18.39 16.77 20.47
C LYS A 381 -19.02 15.70 19.60
N ALA A 382 -18.90 14.45 20.02
CA ALA A 382 -19.57 13.34 19.37
C ALA A 382 -20.16 12.36 20.39
N SER A 383 -21.01 11.45 19.91
CA SER A 383 -21.58 10.36 20.69
C SER A 383 -21.29 9.05 19.98
N VAL A 384 -20.71 8.08 20.66
CA VAL A 384 -20.43 6.72 20.15
C VAL A 384 -21.30 5.73 20.94
N GLY A 385 -22.22 5.05 20.26
CA GLY A 385 -23.13 4.13 20.93
C GLY A 385 -23.94 4.76 22.08
N GLY A 386 -24.28 6.06 21.97
CA GLY A 386 -24.98 6.81 23.03
C GLY A 386 -24.07 7.43 24.12
N HIS A 387 -22.77 7.15 24.09
CA HIS A 387 -21.79 7.68 25.03
C HIS A 387 -21.09 8.91 24.46
N ARG A 388 -21.20 10.05 25.14
CA ARG A 388 -20.67 11.35 24.68
C ARG A 388 -19.18 11.49 25.01
N LEU A 389 -18.42 11.91 23.99
CA LEU A 389 -17.01 12.27 24.12
C LEU A 389 -16.81 13.72 23.66
N PHE A 390 -15.97 14.45 24.38
CA PHE A 390 -15.41 15.72 23.95
C PHE A 390 -13.93 15.50 23.65
N LEU A 391 -13.56 15.65 22.39
CA LEU A 391 -12.19 15.70 21.94
C LEU A 391 -11.78 17.17 21.85
N ARG A 392 -10.74 17.57 22.56
CA ARG A 392 -10.13 18.91 22.47
C ARG A 392 -8.70 18.75 21.97
N THR A 393 -8.27 19.69 21.16
CA THR A 393 -6.92 19.74 20.62
C THR A 393 -6.26 21.05 21.01
N GLY A 394 -4.93 21.03 21.12
CA GLY A 394 -4.10 22.22 21.25
C GLY A 394 -3.03 22.23 20.16
N GLU A 395 -2.90 23.34 19.47
CA GLU A 395 -2.05 23.50 18.30
C GLU A 395 -0.95 24.53 18.56
N TYR A 396 0.21 24.29 17.97
CA TYR A 396 1.26 25.30 17.87
C TYR A 396 0.89 26.36 16.82
N GLU A 397 1.62 27.45 16.76
CA GLU A 397 1.41 28.54 15.78
C GLU A 397 1.51 28.06 14.32
N ASP A 398 2.23 26.97 14.08
CA ASP A 398 2.38 26.33 12.77
C ASP A 398 1.25 25.36 12.42
N GLY A 399 0.20 25.26 13.28
CA GLY A 399 -0.95 24.36 13.10
C GLY A 399 -0.66 22.91 13.46
N THR A 400 0.54 22.58 13.97
CA THR A 400 0.85 21.21 14.39
C THR A 400 0.20 20.89 15.73
N LEU A 401 -0.30 19.64 15.86
CA LEU A 401 -0.92 19.16 17.08
C LEU A 401 0.12 18.96 18.19
N GLY A 402 -0.11 19.53 19.36
CA GLY A 402 0.76 19.39 20.53
C GLY A 402 0.05 18.92 21.79
N GLU A 403 -1.28 18.97 21.81
CA GLU A 403 -2.07 18.54 22.96
C GLU A 403 -3.41 17.93 22.52
N ILE A 404 -3.83 16.89 23.21
CA ILE A 404 -5.18 16.34 23.12
C ILE A 404 -5.76 16.13 24.53
N ALA A 405 -7.07 16.32 24.66
CA ALA A 405 -7.82 15.97 25.85
C ALA A 405 -9.08 15.19 25.45
N LEU A 406 -9.29 14.06 26.09
CA LEU A 406 -10.39 13.13 25.86
C LEU A 406 -11.31 13.13 27.08
N THR A 407 -12.45 13.79 27.00
CA THR A 407 -13.36 13.93 28.15
C THR A 407 -14.69 13.23 27.89
N PRO A 408 -14.88 12.00 28.37
CA PRO A 408 -16.16 11.30 28.28
C PRO A 408 -17.16 11.87 29.31
N ALA A 409 -18.43 12.08 28.89
CA ALA A 409 -19.39 12.85 29.70
C ALA A 409 -20.09 12.06 30.80
N ARG A 410 -20.22 10.74 30.69
CA ARG A 410 -21.05 9.92 31.61
C ARG A 410 -20.35 8.65 32.08
N GLU A 411 -19.04 8.57 31.92
CA GLU A 411 -18.27 7.42 32.34
C GLU A 411 -17.93 7.46 33.84
N SER A 412 -17.50 6.32 34.39
CA SER A 412 -17.04 6.23 35.77
C SER A 412 -15.83 7.14 36.02
N ALA A 413 -15.59 7.53 37.25
CA ALA A 413 -14.45 8.37 37.61
C ALA A 413 -13.11 7.72 37.18
N VAL A 414 -13.03 6.38 37.26
CA VAL A 414 -11.84 5.63 36.82
C VAL A 414 -11.64 5.73 35.33
N ALA A 415 -12.70 5.50 34.52
CA ALA A 415 -12.62 5.60 33.07
C ALA A 415 -12.24 7.03 32.62
N ARG A 416 -12.81 8.06 33.24
CA ARG A 416 -12.44 9.45 32.97
C ARG A 416 -10.97 9.72 33.29
N GLY A 417 -10.51 9.29 34.47
CA GLY A 417 -9.11 9.43 34.87
C GLY A 417 -8.12 8.72 33.93
N LEU A 418 -8.48 7.53 33.44
CA LEU A 418 -7.66 6.81 32.46
C LEU A 418 -7.63 7.53 31.09
N MET A 419 -8.76 8.06 30.63
CA MET A 419 -8.82 8.84 29.39
C MET A 419 -8.03 10.15 29.49
N ASP A 420 -8.13 10.86 30.63
CA ASP A 420 -7.33 12.05 30.90
C ASP A 420 -5.83 11.72 30.93
N ALA A 421 -5.43 10.65 31.62
CA ALA A 421 -4.04 10.20 31.70
C ALA A 421 -3.50 9.79 30.31
N LEU A 422 -4.31 9.11 29.49
CA LEU A 422 -3.96 8.77 28.10
C LEU A 422 -3.78 10.04 27.26
N GLY A 423 -4.73 10.98 27.33
CA GLY A 423 -4.63 12.26 26.63
C GLY A 423 -3.35 13.01 27.01
N GLN A 424 -2.99 13.02 28.29
CA GLN A 424 -1.76 13.62 28.77
C GLN A 424 -0.51 12.87 28.26
N ALA A 425 -0.51 11.55 28.25
CA ALA A 425 0.61 10.74 27.75
C ALA A 425 0.84 10.98 26.24
N VAL A 426 -0.24 11.01 25.46
CA VAL A 426 -0.16 11.32 24.02
C VAL A 426 0.35 12.74 23.80
N SER A 427 -0.18 13.72 24.55
CA SER A 427 0.27 15.13 24.47
C SER A 427 1.75 15.28 24.79
N ILE A 428 2.26 14.58 25.81
CA ILE A 428 3.69 14.56 26.14
C ILE A 428 4.49 14.00 24.95
N GLY A 429 4.07 12.88 24.39
CA GLY A 429 4.74 12.29 23.23
C GLY A 429 4.75 13.21 22.01
N LEU A 430 3.62 13.84 21.67
CA LEU A 430 3.52 14.85 20.61
C LEU A 430 4.48 16.02 20.86
N GLN A 431 4.60 16.49 22.10
CA GLN A 431 5.52 17.57 22.50
C GLN A 431 7.00 17.15 22.41
N TYR A 432 7.30 15.87 22.53
CA TYR A 432 8.63 15.29 22.25
C TYR A 432 8.82 14.90 20.77
N GLY A 433 7.80 15.12 19.93
CA GLY A 433 7.84 14.94 18.50
C GLY A 433 7.52 13.53 18.00
N ALA A 434 6.83 12.73 18.81
CA ALA A 434 6.25 11.49 18.30
C ALA A 434 5.21 11.82 17.22
N PRO A 435 5.27 11.17 16.05
CA PRO A 435 4.34 11.45 14.95
C PRO A 435 2.91 10.99 15.32
N LEU A 436 1.90 11.77 14.90
CA LEU A 436 0.50 11.44 15.14
C LEU A 436 0.11 10.12 14.47
N ASP A 437 0.73 9.80 13.32
CA ASP A 437 0.49 8.54 12.60
C ASP A 437 0.71 7.29 13.46
N ASP A 438 1.73 7.30 14.32
CA ASP A 438 2.04 6.17 15.22
C ASP A 438 0.92 5.97 16.24
N TYR A 439 0.35 7.07 16.75
CA TYR A 439 -0.79 6.99 17.66
C TYR A 439 -2.07 6.56 16.95
N VAL A 440 -2.30 7.05 15.74
CA VAL A 440 -3.44 6.62 14.91
C VAL A 440 -3.33 5.14 14.60
N ALA A 441 -2.16 4.64 14.21
CA ALA A 441 -1.93 3.22 13.95
C ALA A 441 -2.14 2.35 15.19
N ALA A 442 -1.81 2.87 16.38
CA ALA A 442 -1.95 2.13 17.64
C ALA A 442 -3.39 2.12 18.18
N PHE A 443 -4.15 3.19 18.01
CA PHE A 443 -5.42 3.38 18.71
C PHE A 443 -6.67 3.39 17.82
N ALA A 444 -6.54 3.63 16.51
CA ALA A 444 -7.65 3.43 15.60
C ALA A 444 -8.04 1.94 15.58
N TYR A 445 -9.34 1.70 15.47
CA TYR A 445 -9.94 0.35 15.46
C TYR A 445 -9.73 -0.48 16.76
N THR A 446 -9.28 0.15 17.84
CA THR A 446 -9.27 -0.52 19.15
C THR A 446 -10.69 -0.87 19.57
N ARG A 447 -10.87 -2.10 20.07
CA ARG A 447 -12.18 -2.66 20.42
C ARG A 447 -12.33 -2.80 21.92
N PHE A 448 -13.13 -1.92 22.51
CA PHE A 448 -13.66 -2.04 23.86
C PHE A 448 -14.94 -1.18 23.95
N GLY A 449 -15.82 -1.50 24.89
CA GLY A 449 -17.05 -0.72 25.03
C GLY A 449 -16.80 0.71 25.54
N PRO A 450 -17.60 1.70 25.15
CA PRO A 450 -18.77 1.57 24.27
C PRO A 450 -18.39 1.59 22.79
N ALA A 451 -19.07 0.76 21.99
CA ALA A 451 -19.01 0.73 20.54
C ALA A 451 -20.40 1.03 19.96
N GLY A 452 -20.48 1.61 18.77
CA GLY A 452 -21.76 1.88 18.14
C GLY A 452 -21.72 2.97 17.08
N THR A 453 -22.91 3.40 16.64
CA THR A 453 -23.07 4.50 15.71
C THR A 453 -22.52 5.80 16.28
N VAL A 454 -21.87 6.59 15.41
CA VAL A 454 -21.34 7.90 15.76
C VAL A 454 -22.34 8.97 15.38
N GLU A 455 -22.68 9.84 16.34
CA GLU A 455 -23.54 10.99 16.13
C GLU A 455 -22.78 12.28 16.43
N GLY A 456 -22.99 13.31 15.62
CA GLY A 456 -22.42 14.65 15.81
C GLY A 456 -21.08 14.87 15.10
N ASP A 457 -20.57 13.89 14.37
CA ASP A 457 -19.39 14.00 13.53
C ASP A 457 -19.52 13.13 12.27
N PRO A 458 -19.37 13.69 11.06
CA PRO A 458 -19.47 12.92 9.81
C PRO A 458 -18.21 12.11 9.47
N VAL A 459 -17.14 12.20 10.26
CA VAL A 459 -15.85 11.51 10.00
C VAL A 459 -16.01 9.99 10.04
N ALA A 460 -16.89 9.48 10.91
CA ALA A 460 -17.16 8.06 11.05
C ALA A 460 -18.66 7.83 11.23
N ALA A 461 -19.22 6.83 10.57
CA ALA A 461 -20.61 6.40 10.82
C ALA A 461 -20.69 5.42 12.00
N TYR A 462 -19.64 4.64 12.23
CA TYR A 462 -19.54 3.66 13.31
C TYR A 462 -18.13 3.65 13.92
N ALA A 463 -18.04 3.49 15.23
CA ALA A 463 -16.77 3.35 15.93
C ALA A 463 -16.78 2.15 16.90
N THR A 464 -15.64 1.48 17.01
CA THR A 464 -15.45 0.28 17.82
C THR A 464 -15.10 0.61 19.27
N SER A 465 -14.78 1.87 19.55
CA SER A 465 -14.57 2.43 20.89
C SER A 465 -14.55 3.96 20.85
N LEU A 466 -14.56 4.61 22.01
CA LEU A 466 -14.32 6.05 22.12
C LEU A 466 -12.94 6.46 21.62
N LEU A 467 -11.92 5.59 21.79
CA LEU A 467 -10.57 5.85 21.28
C LEU A 467 -10.49 5.70 19.77
N ASP A 468 -11.09 4.67 19.22
CA ASP A 468 -11.19 4.49 17.76
C ASP A 468 -11.75 5.74 17.10
N TYR A 469 -12.90 6.24 17.61
CA TYR A 469 -13.49 7.48 17.10
C TYR A 469 -12.51 8.65 17.22
N ALA A 470 -11.90 8.87 18.41
CA ALA A 470 -11.06 10.03 18.66
C ALA A 470 -9.83 10.06 17.73
N PHE A 471 -9.15 8.93 17.55
CA PHE A 471 -7.95 8.88 16.71
C PHE A 471 -8.28 8.90 15.21
N ARG A 472 -9.45 8.46 14.80
CA ARG A 472 -9.94 8.65 13.42
C ARG A 472 -10.30 10.11 13.15
N ALA A 473 -10.91 10.80 14.11
CA ALA A 473 -11.17 12.24 13.99
C ALA A 473 -9.87 13.06 13.94
N LEU A 474 -8.85 12.70 14.73
CA LEU A 474 -7.53 13.31 14.67
C LEU A 474 -6.83 13.03 13.33
N SER A 475 -6.96 11.82 12.79
CA SER A 475 -6.42 11.45 11.48
C SER A 475 -7.02 12.28 10.35
N ASP A 476 -8.34 12.46 10.35
CA ASP A 476 -9.02 13.30 9.36
C ASP A 476 -8.61 14.78 9.49
N ALA A 477 -8.59 15.30 10.72
CA ALA A 477 -8.32 16.72 10.97
C ALA A 477 -6.85 17.14 10.71
N TYR A 478 -5.88 16.32 11.12
CA TYR A 478 -4.46 16.69 11.09
C TYR A 478 -3.62 15.96 10.05
N LEU A 479 -4.03 14.77 9.63
CA LEU A 479 -3.33 13.99 8.60
C LEU A 479 -4.04 14.07 7.25
N GLY A 480 -5.28 14.59 7.21
CA GLY A 480 -6.12 14.63 6.02
C GLY A 480 -6.46 13.22 5.51
N ASN A 481 -6.34 12.20 6.37
CA ASN A 481 -6.58 10.82 6.04
C ASN A 481 -7.87 10.32 6.73
N ARG A 482 -8.95 10.25 5.96
CA ARG A 482 -10.22 9.70 6.44
C ARG A 482 -10.16 8.18 6.41
N LEU A 483 -10.05 7.59 7.59
CA LEU A 483 -10.02 6.15 7.75
C LEU A 483 -11.43 5.55 7.52
N PRO A 484 -11.55 4.41 6.81
CA PRO A 484 -12.82 3.74 6.57
C PRO A 484 -13.47 3.27 7.88
N ASP A 485 -14.78 3.12 7.89
CA ASP A 485 -15.47 2.53 9.02
C ASP A 485 -15.02 1.08 9.25
N ALA A 486 -14.90 0.70 10.52
CA ALA A 486 -14.63 -0.69 10.86
C ALA A 486 -15.77 -1.57 10.31
N PRO A 487 -15.46 -2.75 9.76
CA PRO A 487 -16.49 -3.67 9.32
C PRO A 487 -17.43 -3.94 10.49
N HIS A 488 -18.73 -3.75 10.23
CA HIS A 488 -19.79 -4.00 11.20
C HIS A 488 -19.75 -5.50 11.53
N GLN A 489 -19.16 -5.84 12.65
CA GLN A 489 -19.42 -7.14 13.24
C GLN A 489 -20.65 -6.90 14.12
N ASP A 490 -21.74 -7.54 13.79
CA ASP A 490 -22.86 -7.68 14.72
C ASP A 490 -22.27 -8.03 16.09
N PRO A 491 -22.75 -7.40 17.18
CA PRO A 491 -22.32 -7.81 18.51
C PRO A 491 -22.50 -9.33 18.51
N VAL A 492 -21.41 -10.05 18.58
CA VAL A 492 -21.47 -11.47 18.89
C VAL A 492 -22.22 -11.47 20.21
N ALA A 493 -23.51 -11.76 20.12
CA ALA A 493 -24.32 -12.02 21.29
C ALA A 493 -23.46 -12.95 22.12
N ASP A 494 -23.20 -12.62 23.40
CA ASP A 494 -22.40 -13.40 24.30
C ASP A 494 -22.66 -14.89 24.01
N ALA A 495 -21.89 -15.43 23.09
CA ALA A 495 -21.94 -16.85 22.83
C ALA A 495 -21.45 -17.45 24.15
N PRO A 496 -22.29 -18.21 24.86
CA PRO A 496 -21.83 -18.85 26.07
C PRO A 496 -20.54 -19.58 25.70
N SER A 497 -19.47 -19.31 26.43
CA SER A 497 -18.16 -19.93 26.21
C SER A 497 -18.43 -21.39 25.89
N PRO A 498 -17.86 -21.93 24.77
CA PRO A 498 -18.14 -23.31 24.43
C PRO A 498 -17.72 -24.19 25.62
N MET A 499 -18.73 -24.57 26.40
CA MET A 499 -18.54 -25.60 27.41
C MET A 499 -18.18 -26.85 26.61
N LEU A 500 -16.96 -27.31 26.76
CA LEU A 500 -16.59 -28.64 26.30
C LEU A 500 -17.68 -29.60 26.79
N PRO A 501 -18.29 -30.42 25.93
CA PRO A 501 -19.24 -31.44 26.38
C PRO A 501 -18.45 -32.56 27.08
N LEU A 502 -18.10 -32.29 28.31
CA LEU A 502 -17.67 -33.33 29.23
C LEU A 502 -18.96 -33.93 29.82
N ASP A 503 -19.44 -35.00 29.21
CA ASP A 503 -20.39 -35.91 29.83
C ASP A 503 -19.72 -36.56 31.06
N LEU A 504 -19.66 -35.80 32.12
CA LEU A 504 -19.33 -36.35 33.43
C LEU A 504 -20.61 -37.00 33.97
N PRO A 505 -20.59 -38.30 34.32
CA PRO A 505 -21.73 -38.93 34.95
C PRO A 505 -22.05 -38.20 36.24
N ALA A 506 -23.31 -37.78 36.40
CA ALA A 506 -23.79 -37.12 37.59
C ALA A 506 -23.53 -38.02 38.84
N ALA A 507 -22.77 -37.47 39.79
CA ALA A 507 -22.61 -38.12 41.08
C ALA A 507 -23.98 -38.25 41.78
N PRO A 508 -24.36 -39.42 42.30
CA PRO A 508 -25.64 -39.60 42.93
C PRO A 508 -25.63 -38.89 44.30
N GLY A 509 -26.47 -37.86 44.44
CA GLY A 509 -26.91 -37.37 45.73
C GLY A 509 -26.49 -35.96 46.15
N GLU A 510 -26.77 -34.93 45.37
CA GLU A 510 -26.83 -33.58 45.92
C GLU A 510 -28.18 -32.94 45.66
N THR A 511 -28.90 -32.71 46.76
CA THR A 511 -30.17 -31.97 46.82
C THR A 511 -29.91 -30.49 46.49
N PRO A 512 -30.71 -29.83 45.62
CA PRO A 512 -30.48 -28.44 45.26
C PRO A 512 -30.63 -27.52 46.48
N PRO A 513 -29.75 -26.54 46.68
CA PRO A 513 -29.85 -25.60 47.79
C PRO A 513 -31.10 -24.73 47.64
N ARG A 514 -31.88 -24.66 48.71
CA ARG A 514 -33.05 -23.78 48.86
C ARG A 514 -32.61 -22.32 48.60
N ARG A 515 -33.36 -21.61 47.78
CA ARG A 515 -33.27 -20.15 47.55
C ARG A 515 -33.26 -19.43 48.91
N ALA A 516 -32.15 -18.83 49.26
CA ALA A 516 -32.04 -17.89 50.35
C ALA A 516 -32.77 -16.58 50.01
N GLY A 517 -33.56 -16.11 50.95
CA GLY A 517 -34.48 -15.01 50.81
C GLY A 517 -33.78 -13.66 50.63
N ARG A 518 -34.55 -12.74 50.11
CA ARG A 518 -34.25 -11.31 49.90
C ARG A 518 -33.65 -10.68 51.16
N LEU A 519 -32.44 -10.15 51.06
CA LEU A 519 -31.90 -9.17 51.99
C LEU A 519 -32.61 -7.83 51.76
N ARG A 520 -33.40 -7.37 52.73
CA ARG A 520 -33.90 -6.00 52.86
C ARG A 520 -32.81 -5.18 53.57
N LEU A 521 -32.28 -4.19 52.91
CA LEU A 521 -31.53 -3.13 53.57
C LEU A 521 -32.52 -2.22 54.30
N VAL A 522 -32.34 -2.09 55.58
CA VAL A 522 -32.97 -1.08 56.47
C VAL A 522 -31.84 -0.23 57.00
N GLY A 523 -31.94 1.08 56.85
CA GLY A 523 -31.07 2.09 57.43
C GLY A 523 -30.41 2.97 56.39
#